data_66096edb90ac0ba2473144b316af0d75
#
_entry.id   66096edb90ac0ba2473144b316af0d75
#
_cell.length_a   1.000
_cell.length_b   1.000
_cell.length_c   1.000
_cell.angle_alpha   90.00
_cell.angle_beta   90.00
_cell.angle_gamma   90.00
#
_symmetry.space_group_name_H-M   'P 1'
#
loop_
_entity.id
_entity.type
_entity.pdbx_description
1 polymer ?
#
loop_
_entity_poly.entity_id
_entity_poly.type
_entity_poly.pdbx_seq_one_letter_code
_entity_poly.pdbx_strand_id
1 'polypeptide(L)'
;ANGFNAVRCAHNPPAPAFLDACDRLGMLVIDEAFDCWRDGKRRYDYHVNFDDWWQRDMDSMLYRDRNHPAIIMWSIGNELVERGRPEGSDIAHMLADRVRAVDPTRPVTVALCAPWGEEWSWPQLDVTFSAVDVCGYNYQQKQYQADHERRPERIIYGSESTAREAFEHWMSVLEMDSVIGDFVWTALDYVGEAGIGRVHSEGTQEVPHLGAYPWHQAGRVARNAALQF
;
A
#
# COMPACT_ATOMS: atom_id res chain seq x y z
N ALA A 1 8.76 19.95 -3.89
CA ALA A 1 7.92 21.10 -4.22
C ALA A 1 6.55 21.00 -3.54
N ASN A 2 5.97 19.80 -3.41
CA ASN A 2 4.62 19.61 -2.84
C ASN A 2 4.61 19.31 -1.33
N GLY A 3 5.76 19.32 -0.67
CA GLY A 3 5.86 19.10 0.77
C GLY A 3 5.78 17.65 1.24
N PHE A 4 5.73 16.67 0.34
CA PHE A 4 5.80 15.26 0.71
C PHE A 4 7.14 14.95 1.37
N ASN A 5 7.10 14.20 2.47
CA ASN A 5 8.27 13.82 3.27
C ASN A 5 8.44 12.31 3.41
N ALA A 6 7.53 11.53 2.84
CA ALA A 6 7.57 10.07 2.91
C ALA A 6 7.18 9.42 1.58
N VAL A 7 7.65 8.20 1.36
CA VAL A 7 7.31 7.35 0.22
C VAL A 7 6.99 5.94 0.71
N ARG A 8 5.94 5.35 0.17
CA ARG A 8 5.66 3.91 0.28
C ARG A 8 6.12 3.20 -0.98
N CYS A 9 6.92 2.16 -0.84
CA CYS A 9 7.45 1.38 -1.95
C CYS A 9 6.44 0.32 -2.41
N ALA A 10 5.45 0.76 -3.14
CA ALA A 10 4.35 -0.10 -3.59
C ALA A 10 4.76 -0.89 -4.86
N HIS A 11 4.60 -2.17 -4.92
CA HIS A 11 4.24 -3.12 -3.84
C HIS A 11 5.36 -4.18 -3.76
N ASN A 12 6.60 -3.75 -3.87
CA ASN A 12 7.80 -4.59 -3.91
C ASN A 12 9.00 -3.83 -3.34
N PRO A 13 10.03 -4.54 -2.86
CA PRO A 13 11.24 -3.92 -2.36
C PRO A 13 11.89 -3.01 -3.43
N PRO A 14 12.27 -1.77 -3.08
CA PRO A 14 12.85 -0.82 -4.00
C PRO A 14 14.28 -1.18 -4.40
N ALA A 15 14.80 -0.52 -5.42
CA ALA A 15 16.22 -0.60 -5.75
C ALA A 15 17.07 0.01 -4.61
N PRO A 16 18.25 -0.56 -4.27
CA PRO A 16 19.12 0.00 -3.23
C PRO A 16 19.47 1.48 -3.44
N ALA A 17 19.72 1.88 -4.69
CA ALA A 17 19.98 3.28 -5.02
C ALA A 17 18.85 4.24 -4.67
N PHE A 18 17.60 3.76 -4.64
CA PHE A 18 16.45 4.56 -4.19
C PHE A 18 16.53 4.81 -2.69
N LEU A 19 16.83 3.79 -1.89
CA LEU A 19 17.01 3.92 -0.44
C LEU A 19 18.19 4.83 -0.10
N ASP A 20 19.33 4.68 -0.81
CA ASP A 20 20.49 5.58 -0.69
C ASP A 20 20.08 7.05 -0.96
N ALA A 21 19.21 7.28 -1.94
CA ALA A 21 18.72 8.62 -2.24
C ALA A 21 17.79 9.14 -1.14
N CYS A 22 16.91 8.31 -0.60
CA CYS A 22 16.03 8.66 0.51
C CYS A 22 16.82 9.03 1.77
N ASP A 23 17.85 8.25 2.11
CA ASP A 23 18.77 8.56 3.22
C ASP A 23 19.41 9.95 3.06
N ARG A 24 19.94 10.24 1.87
CA ARG A 24 20.60 11.54 1.60
C ARG A 24 19.63 12.73 1.61
N LEU A 25 18.39 12.50 1.18
CA LEU A 25 17.38 13.56 1.04
C LEU A 25 16.51 13.73 2.28
N GLY A 26 16.62 12.85 3.26
CA GLY A 26 15.78 12.85 4.45
C GLY A 26 14.33 12.45 4.17
N MET A 27 14.08 11.62 3.14
CA MET A 27 12.77 11.08 2.82
C MET A 27 12.51 9.82 3.65
N LEU A 28 11.39 9.77 4.33
CA LEU A 28 10.96 8.58 5.08
C LEU A 28 10.42 7.52 4.11
N VAL A 29 10.64 6.25 4.46
CA VAL A 29 10.27 5.13 3.57
C VAL A 29 9.47 4.08 4.34
N ILE A 30 8.36 3.63 3.75
CA ILE A 30 7.73 2.35 4.07
C ILE A 30 8.21 1.37 3.03
N ASP A 31 9.05 0.42 3.45
CA ASP A 31 9.56 -0.63 2.58
C ASP A 31 8.59 -1.80 2.57
N GLU A 32 8.18 -2.26 1.39
CA GLU A 32 7.08 -3.19 1.23
C GLU A 32 7.47 -4.44 0.49
N ALA A 33 7.05 -5.57 1.01
CA ALA A 33 7.04 -6.85 0.34
C ALA A 33 5.66 -7.45 0.41
N PHE A 34 5.22 -7.84 -0.54
CA PHE A 34 4.38 -8.64 -1.44
C PHE A 34 3.09 -7.92 -1.78
N ASP A 35 2.79 -7.82 -3.08
CA ASP A 35 1.49 -7.36 -3.57
C ASP A 35 0.37 -8.40 -3.35
N CYS A 36 0.71 -9.68 -3.26
CA CYS A 36 -0.21 -10.77 -2.94
C CYS A 36 0.48 -11.85 -2.11
N TRP A 37 -0.31 -12.69 -1.44
CA TRP A 37 0.19 -13.85 -0.72
C TRP A 37 -0.13 -15.16 -1.47
N ARG A 38 -0.77 -16.12 -0.84
CA ARG A 38 -1.14 -17.42 -1.45
C ARG A 38 -2.21 -17.31 -2.51
N ASP A 39 -3.21 -16.46 -2.26
CA ASP A 39 -4.28 -16.22 -3.22
C ASP A 39 -3.88 -15.08 -4.15
N GLY A 40 -3.78 -15.38 -5.44
CA GLY A 40 -3.34 -14.41 -6.44
C GLY A 40 -4.42 -13.42 -6.84
N LYS A 41 -4.03 -12.18 -7.08
CA LYS A 41 -4.87 -11.17 -7.75
C LYS A 41 -4.90 -11.39 -9.26
N ARG A 42 -3.83 -11.98 -9.80
CA ARG A 42 -3.64 -12.26 -11.22
C ARG A 42 -3.04 -13.65 -11.41
N ARG A 43 -3.19 -14.21 -12.62
CA ARG A 43 -2.76 -15.57 -12.96
C ARG A 43 -1.29 -15.86 -12.71
N TYR A 44 -0.41 -14.87 -12.87
CA TYR A 44 1.04 -15.03 -12.85
C TYR A 44 1.73 -14.04 -11.90
N ASP A 45 1.04 -13.60 -10.86
CA ASP A 45 1.66 -12.77 -9.85
C ASP A 45 2.44 -13.60 -8.81
N TYR A 46 2.91 -12.98 -7.74
CA TYR A 46 3.80 -13.62 -6.79
C TYR A 46 3.22 -14.85 -6.07
N HIS A 47 1.88 -15.01 -6.04
CA HIS A 47 1.24 -16.15 -5.38
C HIS A 47 1.79 -17.51 -5.84
N VAL A 48 2.23 -17.62 -7.11
CA VAL A 48 2.80 -18.88 -7.66
C VAL A 48 4.12 -19.28 -6.99
N ASN A 49 4.76 -18.35 -6.33
CA ASN A 49 6.03 -18.54 -5.64
C ASN A 49 5.92 -18.43 -4.12
N PHE A 50 4.79 -17.92 -3.59
CA PHE A 50 4.69 -17.48 -2.21
C PHE A 50 5.12 -18.57 -1.21
N ASP A 51 4.54 -19.77 -1.28
CA ASP A 51 4.79 -20.83 -0.30
C ASP A 51 6.26 -21.28 -0.26
N ASP A 52 6.94 -21.29 -1.41
CA ASP A 52 8.32 -21.75 -1.52
C ASP A 52 9.35 -20.64 -1.23
N TRP A 53 8.98 -19.35 -1.43
CA TRP A 53 9.95 -18.27 -1.51
C TRP A 53 9.72 -17.12 -0.52
N TRP A 54 8.55 -16.99 0.11
CA TRP A 54 8.22 -15.84 0.95
C TRP A 54 9.28 -15.51 2.00
N GLN A 55 9.79 -16.52 2.70
CA GLN A 55 10.77 -16.29 3.77
C GLN A 55 12.10 -15.81 3.20
N ARG A 56 12.55 -16.43 2.13
CA ARG A 56 13.81 -16.07 1.48
C ARG A 56 13.79 -14.68 0.90
N ASP A 57 12.67 -14.31 0.27
CA ASP A 57 12.51 -13.00 -0.34
C ASP A 57 12.33 -11.90 0.71
N MET A 58 11.53 -12.17 1.76
CA MET A 58 11.41 -11.30 2.92
C MET A 58 12.77 -11.07 3.59
N ASP A 59 13.51 -12.14 3.84
CA ASP A 59 14.85 -12.07 4.45
C ASP A 59 15.81 -11.25 3.57
N SER A 60 15.76 -11.45 2.26
CA SER A 60 16.59 -10.71 1.33
C SER A 60 16.34 -9.21 1.40
N MET A 61 15.08 -8.78 1.49
CA MET A 61 14.70 -7.38 1.70
C MET A 61 15.23 -6.89 3.07
N LEU A 62 14.85 -7.57 4.15
CA LEU A 62 15.16 -7.12 5.51
C LEU A 62 16.68 -7.01 5.75
N TYR A 63 17.46 -8.03 5.38
CA TYR A 63 18.91 -8.02 5.58
C TYR A 63 19.64 -7.02 4.70
N ARG A 64 19.14 -6.77 3.50
CA ARG A 64 19.67 -5.75 2.60
C ARG A 64 19.42 -4.34 3.12
N ASP A 65 18.19 -4.07 3.59
CA ASP A 65 17.68 -2.72 3.73
C ASP A 65 17.64 -2.20 5.19
N ARG A 66 17.69 -3.07 6.21
CA ARG A 66 17.56 -2.69 7.63
C ARG A 66 18.53 -1.62 8.13
N ASN A 67 19.62 -1.38 7.44
CA ASN A 67 20.60 -0.35 7.83
C ASN A 67 20.31 1.04 7.22
N HIS A 68 19.25 1.18 6.39
CA HIS A 68 18.83 2.48 5.88
C HIS A 68 18.03 3.25 6.94
N PRO A 69 18.51 4.41 7.42
CA PRO A 69 17.81 5.22 8.40
C PRO A 69 16.50 5.82 7.85
N ALA A 70 16.35 5.92 6.54
CA ALA A 70 15.13 6.37 5.89
C ALA A 70 13.94 5.44 6.16
N ILE A 71 14.17 4.14 6.33
CA ILE A 71 13.08 3.17 6.53
C ILE A 71 12.50 3.33 7.93
N ILE A 72 11.21 3.63 7.99
CA ILE A 72 10.47 3.83 9.25
C ILE A 72 9.50 2.69 9.58
N MET A 73 9.04 1.94 8.59
CA MET A 73 8.13 0.80 8.74
C MET A 73 8.42 -0.28 7.70
N TRP A 74 8.11 -1.53 8.06
CA TRP A 74 8.09 -2.68 7.16
C TRP A 74 6.65 -3.04 6.82
N SER A 75 6.29 -3.04 5.54
CA SER A 75 4.96 -3.46 5.08
C SER A 75 5.03 -4.89 4.55
N ILE A 76 4.10 -5.72 5.03
CA ILE A 76 4.05 -7.16 4.72
C ILE A 76 3.07 -7.53 3.62
N GLY A 77 2.38 -6.55 3.05
CA GLY A 77 1.46 -6.83 1.94
C GLY A 77 0.50 -5.71 1.59
N ASN A 78 -0.11 -5.87 0.43
CA ASN A 78 -1.06 -4.93 -0.14
C ASN A 78 -2.35 -5.61 -0.62
N GLU A 79 -3.51 -5.12 -0.18
CA GLU A 79 -4.84 -5.50 -0.71
C GLU A 79 -5.05 -7.00 -0.92
N LEU A 80 -4.67 -7.78 0.05
CA LEU A 80 -4.59 -9.24 -0.03
C LEU A 80 -5.95 -9.88 -0.23
N VAL A 81 -6.01 -10.93 -1.04
CA VAL A 81 -7.27 -11.65 -1.31
C VAL A 81 -7.77 -12.34 -0.04
N GLU A 82 -6.84 -12.84 0.79
CA GLU A 82 -7.13 -13.55 2.05
C GLU A 82 -7.49 -12.64 3.22
N ARG A 83 -7.37 -11.31 3.06
CA ARG A 83 -7.65 -10.36 4.16
C ARG A 83 -9.03 -10.58 4.78
N GLY A 84 -9.10 -10.50 6.10
CA GLY A 84 -10.35 -10.73 6.84
C GLY A 84 -10.76 -12.20 7.00
N ARG A 85 -9.95 -13.15 6.52
CA ARG A 85 -10.13 -14.59 6.73
C ARG A 85 -9.12 -15.12 7.77
N PRO A 86 -9.41 -16.25 8.45
CA PRO A 86 -8.44 -16.87 9.37
C PRO A 86 -7.09 -17.15 8.71
N GLU A 87 -7.07 -17.67 7.49
CA GLU A 87 -5.85 -17.98 6.75
C GLU A 87 -5.01 -16.73 6.48
N GLY A 88 -5.66 -15.60 6.18
CA GLY A 88 -4.99 -14.31 6.01
C GLY A 88 -4.42 -13.77 7.32
N SER A 89 -5.09 -14.03 8.45
CA SER A 89 -4.56 -13.73 9.78
C SER A 89 -3.30 -14.54 10.08
N ASP A 90 -3.32 -15.84 9.81
CA ASP A 90 -2.18 -16.72 10.05
C ASP A 90 -0.96 -16.30 9.23
N ILE A 91 -1.17 -15.95 7.94
CA ILE A 91 -0.10 -15.47 7.08
C ILE A 91 0.43 -14.11 7.60
N ALA A 92 -0.46 -13.18 7.97
CA ALA A 92 -0.06 -11.89 8.49
C ALA A 92 0.82 -12.01 9.75
N HIS A 93 0.43 -12.86 10.70
CA HIS A 93 1.24 -13.13 11.89
C HIS A 93 2.58 -13.77 11.53
N MET A 94 2.59 -14.78 10.67
CA MET A 94 3.82 -15.44 10.20
C MET A 94 4.81 -14.44 9.60
N LEU A 95 4.36 -13.55 8.74
CA LEU A 95 5.20 -12.53 8.10
C LEU A 95 5.65 -11.47 9.11
N ALA A 96 4.74 -10.95 9.94
CA ALA A 96 5.06 -9.95 10.95
C ALA A 96 6.07 -10.47 11.98
N ASP A 97 5.92 -11.72 12.44
CA ASP A 97 6.85 -12.35 13.36
C ASP A 97 8.23 -12.54 12.72
N ARG A 98 8.28 -12.85 11.42
CA ARG A 98 9.55 -12.91 10.70
C ARG A 98 10.23 -11.56 10.63
N VAL A 99 9.50 -10.49 10.32
CA VAL A 99 10.03 -9.13 10.32
C VAL A 99 10.61 -8.79 11.70
N ARG A 100 9.83 -8.99 12.77
CA ARG A 100 10.26 -8.70 14.15
C ARG A 100 11.46 -9.51 14.61
N ALA A 101 11.60 -10.75 14.11
CA ALA A 101 12.77 -11.59 14.41
C ALA A 101 14.06 -11.06 13.77
N VAL A 102 13.98 -10.34 12.65
CA VAL A 102 15.14 -9.79 11.94
C VAL A 102 15.39 -8.34 12.33
N ASP A 103 14.34 -7.54 12.44
CA ASP A 103 14.40 -6.14 12.85
C ASP A 103 13.30 -5.80 13.86
N PRO A 104 13.55 -5.89 15.16
CA PRO A 104 12.59 -5.53 16.20
C PRO A 104 12.50 -4.01 16.44
N THR A 105 13.23 -3.20 15.69
CA THR A 105 13.35 -1.76 15.94
C THR A 105 12.33 -0.90 15.22
N ARG A 106 11.69 -1.46 14.18
CA ARG A 106 10.71 -0.76 13.36
C ARG A 106 9.35 -1.46 13.40
N PRO A 107 8.25 -0.68 13.39
CA PRO A 107 6.91 -1.26 13.35
C PRO A 107 6.63 -1.98 12.03
N VAL A 108 5.73 -2.95 12.12
CA VAL A 108 5.20 -3.69 10.97
C VAL A 108 3.84 -3.13 10.58
N THR A 109 3.57 -3.06 9.29
CA THR A 109 2.29 -2.61 8.74
C THR A 109 1.81 -3.53 7.61
N VAL A 110 0.54 -3.38 7.25
CA VAL A 110 -0.09 -3.98 6.07
C VAL A 110 -1.09 -2.99 5.49
N ALA A 111 -1.19 -2.91 4.18
CA ALA A 111 -2.11 -2.01 3.49
C ALA A 111 -3.36 -2.76 3.02
N LEU A 112 -4.53 -2.41 3.55
CA LEU A 112 -5.78 -3.10 3.24
C LEU A 112 -6.82 -2.15 2.67
N CYS A 113 -7.56 -2.64 1.68
CA CYS A 113 -8.80 -2.03 1.18
C CYS A 113 -10.04 -2.83 1.61
N ALA A 114 -11.22 -2.26 1.39
CA ALA A 114 -12.46 -3.02 1.50
C ALA A 114 -12.43 -4.24 0.55
N PRO A 115 -12.96 -5.38 0.96
CA PRO A 115 -13.04 -6.56 0.11
C PRO A 115 -13.84 -6.31 -1.17
N TRP A 116 -13.44 -6.99 -2.24
CA TRP A 116 -14.08 -6.86 -3.55
C TRP A 116 -15.23 -7.89 -3.70
N GLY A 117 -16.43 -7.42 -4.01
CA GLY A 117 -17.49 -8.25 -4.59
C GLY A 117 -18.35 -9.08 -3.65
N GLU A 118 -18.23 -8.94 -2.33
CA GLU A 118 -19.03 -9.68 -1.34
C GLU A 118 -19.61 -8.74 -0.27
N GLU A 119 -20.61 -9.21 0.49
CA GLU A 119 -21.11 -8.52 1.69
C GLU A 119 -20.08 -8.66 2.83
N TRP A 120 -19.11 -7.75 2.86
CA TRP A 120 -18.11 -7.69 3.90
C TRP A 120 -18.34 -6.46 4.79
N SER A 121 -18.07 -6.65 6.07
CA SER A 121 -17.94 -5.52 6.97
C SER A 121 -16.47 -5.17 7.18
N TRP A 122 -16.15 -3.88 7.23
CA TRP A 122 -14.78 -3.41 7.49
C TRP A 122 -14.16 -4.03 8.76
N PRO A 123 -14.89 -4.20 9.90
CA PRO A 123 -14.37 -4.85 11.10
C PRO A 123 -13.87 -6.29 10.93
N GLN A 124 -14.25 -7.00 9.88
CA GLN A 124 -13.70 -8.34 9.61
C GLN A 124 -12.19 -8.31 9.31
N LEU A 125 -11.66 -7.17 8.87
CA LEU A 125 -10.23 -6.99 8.65
C LEU A 125 -9.41 -6.94 9.96
N ASP A 126 -10.06 -6.82 11.12
CA ASP A 126 -9.39 -6.81 12.42
C ASP A 126 -8.52 -8.04 12.65
N VAL A 127 -8.92 -9.19 12.10
CA VAL A 127 -8.12 -10.43 12.23
C VAL A 127 -6.75 -10.31 11.54
N THR A 128 -6.69 -9.63 10.41
CA THR A 128 -5.42 -9.37 9.70
C THR A 128 -4.66 -8.21 10.35
N PHE A 129 -5.36 -7.13 10.73
CA PHE A 129 -4.75 -6.00 11.43
C PHE A 129 -4.19 -6.36 12.81
N SER A 130 -4.66 -7.44 13.43
CA SER A 130 -4.14 -7.88 14.74
C SER A 130 -2.67 -8.31 14.71
N ALA A 131 -2.13 -8.60 13.53
CA ALA A 131 -0.75 -9.01 13.35
C ALA A 131 0.24 -7.85 13.31
N VAL A 132 -0.23 -6.63 13.06
CA VAL A 132 0.63 -5.46 12.76
C VAL A 132 0.51 -4.35 13.81
N ASP A 133 1.50 -3.46 13.83
CA ASP A 133 1.62 -2.38 14.79
C ASP A 133 0.92 -1.11 14.29
N VAL A 134 0.92 -0.88 12.98
CA VAL A 134 0.29 0.26 12.31
C VAL A 134 -0.57 -0.24 11.15
N CYS A 135 -1.80 0.23 11.06
CA CYS A 135 -2.80 -0.25 10.10
C CYS A 135 -2.88 0.69 8.89
N GLY A 136 -2.55 0.17 7.71
CA GLY A 136 -2.65 0.90 6.45
C GLY A 136 -4.03 0.75 5.81
N TYR A 137 -4.66 1.87 5.49
CA TYR A 137 -6.01 1.93 4.92
C TYR A 137 -5.95 2.46 3.49
N ASN A 138 -6.22 1.58 2.51
CA ASN A 138 -6.33 1.99 1.11
C ASN A 138 -7.74 2.49 0.83
N TYR A 139 -7.88 3.81 0.53
CA TYR A 139 -9.15 4.45 0.14
C TYR A 139 -10.27 4.32 1.17
N GLN A 140 -9.95 4.22 2.46
CA GLN A 140 -10.91 3.97 3.54
C GLN A 140 -10.94 5.05 4.64
N GLN A 141 -10.70 6.30 4.28
CA GLN A 141 -10.77 7.44 5.20
C GLN A 141 -12.09 7.48 6.01
N LYS A 142 -13.20 7.12 5.38
CA LYS A 142 -14.52 7.06 6.02
C LYS A 142 -14.61 6.12 7.23
N GLN A 143 -13.64 5.22 7.39
CA GLN A 143 -13.58 4.28 8.51
C GLN A 143 -12.77 4.81 9.71
N TYR A 144 -12.00 5.88 9.56
CA TYR A 144 -11.06 6.33 10.59
C TYR A 144 -11.78 6.64 11.90
N GLN A 145 -12.83 7.45 11.88
CA GLN A 145 -13.58 7.83 13.08
C GLN A 145 -14.23 6.62 13.76
N ALA A 146 -14.94 5.80 13.00
CA ALA A 146 -15.63 4.61 13.53
C ALA A 146 -14.65 3.58 14.11
N ASP A 147 -13.48 3.44 13.47
CA ASP A 147 -12.44 2.53 13.96
C ASP A 147 -11.71 3.09 15.18
N HIS A 148 -11.48 4.39 15.25
CA HIS A 148 -10.93 5.01 16.45
C HIS A 148 -11.87 4.85 17.66
N GLU A 149 -13.18 4.99 17.47
CA GLU A 149 -14.17 4.75 18.53
C GLU A 149 -14.20 3.29 19.00
N ARG A 150 -14.06 2.34 18.06
CA ARG A 150 -14.11 0.91 18.32
C ARG A 150 -12.78 0.32 18.79
N ARG A 151 -11.67 0.92 18.36
CA ARG A 151 -10.28 0.50 18.61
C ARG A 151 -9.41 1.73 18.90
N PRO A 152 -9.55 2.35 20.05
CA PRO A 152 -8.82 3.59 20.37
C PRO A 152 -7.29 3.43 20.35
N GLU A 153 -6.79 2.21 20.55
CA GLU A 153 -5.38 1.85 20.52
C GLU A 153 -4.80 1.75 19.10
N ARG A 154 -5.65 1.72 18.08
CA ARG A 154 -5.22 1.50 16.69
C ARG A 154 -4.55 2.74 16.13
N ILE A 155 -3.30 2.58 15.68
CA ILE A 155 -2.60 3.59 14.89
C ILE A 155 -2.90 3.34 13.42
N ILE A 156 -3.31 4.37 12.72
CA ILE A 156 -3.78 4.31 11.33
C ILE A 156 -2.93 5.22 10.45
N TYR A 157 -2.76 4.86 9.19
CA TYR A 157 -2.33 5.78 8.13
C TYR A 157 -3.09 5.47 6.84
N GLY A 158 -3.30 6.48 6.00
CA GLY A 158 -3.77 6.31 4.63
C GLY A 158 -2.64 5.73 3.78
N SER A 159 -2.68 4.42 3.53
CA SER A 159 -1.63 3.77 2.74
C SER A 159 -1.78 3.99 1.24
N GLU A 160 -3.01 4.26 0.79
CA GLU A 160 -3.33 4.77 -0.54
C GLU A 160 -4.55 5.69 -0.48
N SER A 161 -4.42 6.87 -1.06
CA SER A 161 -5.51 7.82 -1.23
C SER A 161 -5.55 8.36 -2.66
N THR A 162 -6.72 8.82 -3.11
CA THR A 162 -6.80 9.41 -4.44
C THR A 162 -6.21 10.83 -4.44
N ALA A 163 -5.44 11.17 -5.46
CA ALA A 163 -4.85 12.50 -5.59
C ALA A 163 -5.92 13.63 -5.56
N ARG A 164 -7.12 13.33 -6.02
CA ARG A 164 -8.26 14.27 -6.01
C ARG A 164 -8.70 14.64 -4.60
N GLU A 165 -8.62 13.69 -3.66
CA GLU A 165 -9.10 13.81 -2.28
C GLU A 165 -7.94 14.00 -1.29
N ALA A 166 -6.72 14.29 -1.79
CA ALA A 166 -5.53 14.39 -0.96
C ALA A 166 -5.64 15.46 0.13
N PHE A 167 -6.37 16.56 -0.14
CA PHE A 167 -6.59 17.61 0.85
C PHE A 167 -7.47 17.12 2.00
N GLU A 168 -8.58 16.48 1.70
CA GLU A 168 -9.52 15.93 2.69
C GLU A 168 -8.84 14.83 3.54
N HIS A 169 -8.04 13.98 2.90
CA HIS A 169 -7.25 12.97 3.60
C HIS A 169 -6.23 13.61 4.56
N TRP A 170 -5.55 14.66 4.08
CA TRP A 170 -4.60 15.39 4.91
C TRP A 170 -5.27 16.10 6.10
N MET A 171 -6.46 16.64 5.91
CA MET A 171 -7.24 17.22 7.03
C MET A 171 -7.53 16.17 8.11
N SER A 172 -7.84 14.92 7.73
CA SER A 172 -8.02 13.84 8.72
C SER A 172 -6.74 13.55 9.51
N VAL A 173 -5.56 13.65 8.89
CA VAL A 173 -4.26 13.53 9.60
C VAL A 173 -4.08 14.64 10.61
N LEU A 174 -4.51 15.87 10.29
CA LEU A 174 -4.37 17.01 11.18
C LEU A 174 -5.39 17.02 12.34
N GLU A 175 -6.55 16.38 12.15
CA GLU A 175 -7.67 16.42 13.09
C GLU A 175 -7.73 15.20 14.01
N MET A 176 -7.07 14.09 13.64
CA MET A 176 -7.15 12.81 14.36
C MET A 176 -5.77 12.32 14.77
N ASP A 177 -5.46 12.35 16.05
CA ASP A 177 -4.16 11.90 16.61
C ASP A 177 -3.85 10.43 16.32
N SER A 178 -4.87 9.62 16.04
CA SER A 178 -4.73 8.20 15.66
C SER A 178 -4.30 7.99 14.21
N VAL A 179 -4.33 9.05 13.36
CA VAL A 179 -3.97 8.99 11.93
C VAL A 179 -2.64 9.69 11.71
N ILE A 180 -1.58 8.92 11.48
CA ILE A 180 -0.20 9.42 11.48
C ILE A 180 0.32 9.92 10.13
N GLY A 181 -0.42 9.71 9.04
CA GLY A 181 0.00 10.13 7.70
C GLY A 181 -0.94 9.69 6.61
N ASP A 182 -0.68 10.15 5.40
CA ASP A 182 -1.42 9.77 4.18
C ASP A 182 -0.48 9.66 3.00
N PHE A 183 -0.66 8.63 2.18
CA PHE A 183 0.13 8.34 0.98
C PHE A 183 -0.76 8.41 -0.25
N VAL A 184 -0.52 9.40 -1.07
CA VAL A 184 -1.30 9.59 -2.31
C VAL A 184 -0.90 8.55 -3.35
N TRP A 185 -1.87 7.85 -3.89
CA TRP A 185 -1.68 6.95 -5.02
C TRP A 185 -1.93 7.70 -6.35
N THR A 186 -0.94 7.91 -7.15
CA THR A 186 0.47 7.54 -6.97
C THR A 186 1.36 8.61 -7.59
N ALA A 187 2.65 8.60 -7.27
CA ALA A 187 3.57 9.63 -7.71
C ALA A 187 3.90 9.59 -9.21
N LEU A 188 3.99 8.41 -9.84
CA LEU A 188 4.58 8.27 -11.19
C LEU A 188 3.74 7.47 -12.20
N ASP A 189 2.78 6.66 -11.80
CA ASP A 189 2.17 5.64 -12.69
C ASP A 189 0.97 6.12 -13.53
N TYR A 190 0.41 7.30 -13.27
CA TYR A 190 -0.83 7.70 -13.93
C TYR A 190 -0.68 7.92 -15.43
N VAL A 191 0.49 8.34 -15.90
CA VAL A 191 0.81 8.54 -17.32
C VAL A 191 2.18 7.94 -17.65
N GLY A 192 2.69 7.04 -16.81
CA GLY A 192 3.97 6.39 -16.97
C GLY A 192 3.94 5.15 -17.85
N GLU A 193 5.03 4.41 -17.85
CA GLU A 193 5.22 3.18 -18.65
C GLU A 193 4.18 2.11 -18.34
N ALA A 194 3.66 2.03 -17.11
CA ALA A 194 2.62 1.10 -16.70
C ALA A 194 1.27 1.33 -17.42
N GLY A 195 1.09 2.47 -18.08
CA GLY A 195 -0.06 2.74 -18.93
C GLY A 195 -1.37 2.99 -18.16
N ILE A 196 -1.32 3.31 -16.89
CA ILE A 196 -2.47 3.76 -16.13
C ILE A 196 -2.67 5.24 -16.40
N GLY A 197 -3.30 5.53 -17.48
CA GLY A 197 -3.60 6.88 -17.90
C GLY A 197 -3.39 7.01 -19.38
N ARG A 198 -4.26 7.76 -20.03
CA ARG A 198 -4.20 8.06 -21.46
C ARG A 198 -4.61 9.49 -21.68
N VAL A 199 -3.84 10.19 -22.48
CA VAL A 199 -4.22 11.52 -22.95
C VAL A 199 -5.26 11.36 -24.07
N HIS A 200 -6.47 11.89 -23.89
CA HIS A 200 -7.44 12.02 -24.96
C HIS A 200 -7.11 13.24 -25.82
N SER A 201 -6.94 13.03 -27.10
CA SER A 201 -7.06 14.10 -28.08
C SER A 201 -8.54 14.29 -28.45
N GLU A 202 -8.93 15.51 -28.82
CA GLU A 202 -10.27 15.79 -29.33
C GLU A 202 -10.64 14.80 -30.45
N GLY A 203 -11.83 14.20 -30.34
CA GLY A 203 -12.35 13.24 -31.32
C GLY A 203 -12.12 11.77 -31.05
N THR A 204 -11.45 11.37 -29.97
CA THR A 204 -11.37 9.98 -29.56
C THR A 204 -12.60 9.53 -28.78
N GLN A 205 -13.24 8.43 -29.22
CA GLN A 205 -14.36 7.84 -28.48
C GLN A 205 -13.94 7.40 -27.07
N GLU A 206 -14.77 7.69 -26.08
CA GLU A 206 -14.62 7.15 -24.73
C GLU A 206 -14.81 5.64 -24.76
N VAL A 207 -13.84 4.90 -24.24
CA VAL A 207 -13.96 3.44 -24.01
C VAL A 207 -14.56 3.21 -22.63
N PRO A 208 -15.66 2.44 -22.51
CA PRO A 208 -16.51 2.47 -21.33
C PRO A 208 -15.93 1.95 -20.02
N HIS A 209 -14.86 1.21 -19.97
CA HIS A 209 -14.27 0.76 -18.69
C HIS A 209 -12.82 0.29 -18.75
N LEU A 210 -12.18 0.31 -17.60
CA LEU A 210 -10.78 -0.09 -17.36
C LEU A 210 -10.56 -1.61 -17.35
N GLY A 211 -11.48 -2.42 -17.89
CA GLY A 211 -11.53 -3.84 -17.64
C GLY A 211 -10.61 -4.74 -18.48
N ALA A 212 -9.95 -4.21 -19.52
CA ALA A 212 -9.14 -5.04 -20.40
C ALA A 212 -7.68 -4.59 -20.42
N TYR A 213 -6.78 -5.48 -20.03
CA TYR A 213 -5.35 -5.30 -20.29
C TYR A 213 -5.07 -5.50 -21.78
N PRO A 214 -4.21 -4.71 -22.41
CA PRO A 214 -3.44 -3.61 -21.80
C PRO A 214 -4.25 -2.29 -21.72
N TRP A 215 -4.30 -1.70 -20.54
CA TRP A 215 -5.10 -0.50 -20.25
C TRP A 215 -4.78 0.70 -21.12
N HIS A 216 -3.53 0.83 -21.59
CA HIS A 216 -3.12 1.88 -22.52
C HIS A 216 -3.86 1.79 -23.88
N GLN A 217 -4.36 0.61 -24.25
CA GLN A 217 -5.21 0.44 -25.44
C GLN A 217 -6.68 0.69 -25.15
N ALA A 218 -7.09 0.54 -23.90
CA ALA A 218 -8.48 0.72 -23.48
C ALA A 218 -8.90 2.19 -23.28
N GLY A 219 -8.00 3.12 -23.37
CA GLY A 219 -8.30 4.48 -23.69
C GLY A 219 -8.90 5.38 -22.62
N ARG A 220 -8.65 5.20 -21.35
CA ARG A 220 -9.01 6.23 -20.38
C ARG A 220 -7.80 6.96 -19.84
N VAL A 221 -7.90 8.28 -19.91
CA VAL A 221 -7.14 9.17 -19.06
C VAL A 221 -7.67 9.00 -17.65
N ALA A 222 -6.80 8.77 -16.70
CA ALA A 222 -7.06 9.29 -15.39
C ALA A 222 -7.24 10.81 -15.55
N ARG A 223 -8.46 11.30 -15.46
CA ARG A 223 -8.76 12.74 -15.38
C ARG A 223 -8.06 13.39 -14.18
N ASN A 224 -7.44 12.59 -13.37
CA ASN A 224 -6.73 12.90 -12.14
C ASN A 224 -5.24 12.50 -12.22
N ALA A 225 -4.69 12.27 -13.41
CA ALA A 225 -3.25 12.29 -13.54
C ALA A 225 -2.81 13.67 -13.07
N ALA A 226 -2.56 13.78 -11.81
CA ALA A 226 -1.90 14.91 -11.24
C ALA A 226 -0.48 14.86 -11.79
N LEU A 227 -0.29 15.44 -12.97
CA LEU A 227 0.96 16.05 -13.33
C LEU A 227 1.16 17.20 -12.32
N GLN A 228 1.30 16.86 -11.07
CA GLN A 228 1.69 17.77 -10.01
C GLN A 228 3.21 17.78 -10.03
N PHE A 229 3.74 18.60 -10.90
CA PHE A 229 5.13 19.00 -10.85
C PHE A 229 5.33 20.19 -9.92
#